data_cb7a8bb097e01ea35e1895cefb21ad3b
#
_entry.id   cb7a8bb097e01ea35e1895cefb21ad3b
#
_cell.length_a   1.000
_cell.length_b   1.000
_cell.length_c   1.000
_cell.angle_alpha   90.00
_cell.angle_beta   90.00
_cell.angle_gamma   90.00
#
_symmetry.space_group_name_H-M   'P 1'
#
loop_
_entity.id
_entity.type
_entity.pdbx_description
1 polymer ?
#
loop_
_entity_poly.entity_id
_entity_poly.type
_entity_poly.pdbx_seq_one_letter_code
_entity_poly.pdbx_strand_id
1 'polypeptide(L)'
;YDYPFVESIRSLLPLVDELIVCLGNSSDDTASLLSEINDSKIKIVPSVWDDSLREGGRVLAVETDKAFHAVSPTADWCIYLQEDEVIHEEDIPVIRDEMEKALPDRNIEGLLLYYIHFYGSYSCVGSSRRWYRHEIRIIRNDKRIHSYRDAQGFRIDGRMLNVKKIDARIFHYGWVKSPMLQREKQM
;
A
#
# COMPACT_ATOMS: atom_id res chain seq x y z
N TYR A 1 6.71 -4.80 -15.40
CA TYR A 1 6.75 -3.34 -15.15
C TYR A 1 7.90 -2.89 -14.22
N ASP A 2 8.77 -3.79 -13.76
CA ASP A 2 9.94 -3.52 -12.89
C ASP A 2 9.58 -2.72 -11.61
N TYR A 3 8.48 -3.08 -10.97
CA TYR A 3 8.16 -2.53 -9.65
C TYR A 3 8.96 -3.25 -8.55
N PRO A 4 9.38 -2.54 -7.48
CA PRO A 4 10.13 -3.12 -6.38
C PRO A 4 9.22 -3.89 -5.41
N PHE A 5 8.37 -4.80 -5.92
CA PHE A 5 7.36 -5.46 -5.09
C PHE A 5 7.97 -6.41 -4.04
N VAL A 6 9.14 -6.99 -4.33
CA VAL A 6 9.88 -7.83 -3.36
C VAL A 6 10.37 -6.97 -2.20
N GLU A 7 10.92 -5.78 -2.49
CA GLU A 7 11.35 -4.80 -1.50
C GLU A 7 10.17 -4.24 -0.73
N SER A 8 9.03 -3.98 -1.40
CA SER A 8 7.78 -3.59 -0.76
C SER A 8 7.35 -4.62 0.29
N ILE A 9 7.25 -5.90 -0.08
CA ILE A 9 6.90 -6.99 0.82
C ILE A 9 7.90 -7.08 1.98
N ARG A 10 9.19 -7.11 1.70
CA ARG A 10 10.24 -7.22 2.72
C ARG A 10 10.23 -6.06 3.71
N SER A 11 9.87 -4.86 3.27
CA SER A 11 9.77 -3.68 4.13
C SER A 11 8.62 -3.77 5.14
N LEU A 12 7.55 -4.53 4.82
CA LEU A 12 6.40 -4.75 5.71
C LEU A 12 6.63 -5.85 6.74
N LEU A 13 7.34 -6.92 6.39
CA LEU A 13 7.48 -8.12 7.24
C LEU A 13 7.92 -7.83 8.68
N PRO A 14 8.78 -6.85 8.98
CA PRO A 14 9.13 -6.50 10.36
C PRO A 14 7.99 -5.85 11.15
N LEU A 15 6.98 -5.28 10.47
CA LEU A 15 5.88 -4.51 11.09
C LEU A 15 4.62 -5.33 11.34
N VAL A 16 4.44 -6.45 10.65
CA VAL A 16 3.17 -7.17 10.59
C VAL A 16 3.27 -8.59 11.17
N ASP A 17 2.16 -9.11 11.67
CA ASP A 17 2.00 -10.50 12.11
C ASP A 17 1.52 -11.39 10.96
N GLU A 18 0.81 -10.82 9.99
CA GLU A 18 0.41 -11.44 8.74
C GLU A 18 0.51 -10.44 7.58
N LEU A 19 0.77 -10.92 6.38
CA LEU A 19 0.81 -10.16 5.14
C LEU A 19 -0.10 -10.82 4.11
N ILE A 20 -1.15 -10.12 3.71
CA ILE A 20 -2.07 -10.58 2.66
C ILE A 20 -1.61 -10.01 1.33
N VAL A 21 -1.29 -10.88 0.39
CA VAL A 21 -0.94 -10.50 -0.99
C VAL A 21 -2.07 -10.92 -1.92
N CYS A 22 -2.78 -9.94 -2.47
CA CYS A 22 -3.78 -10.19 -3.51
C CYS A 22 -3.05 -10.33 -4.85
N LEU A 23 -2.92 -11.56 -5.34
CA LEU A 23 -2.18 -11.88 -6.55
C LEU A 23 -3.14 -12.05 -7.73
N GLY A 24 -3.04 -11.14 -8.70
CA GLY A 24 -3.77 -11.23 -9.97
C GLY A 24 -3.22 -12.33 -10.90
N ASN A 25 -3.94 -12.63 -11.96
CA ASN A 25 -3.46 -13.50 -13.03
C ASN A 25 -2.35 -12.81 -13.82
N SER A 26 -1.12 -12.92 -13.33
CA SER A 26 0.08 -12.44 -13.99
C SER A 26 0.67 -13.55 -14.86
N SER A 27 1.15 -13.21 -16.04
CA SER A 27 1.87 -14.12 -16.94
C SER A 27 3.38 -13.99 -16.85
N ASP A 28 3.86 -13.16 -15.91
CA ASP A 28 5.26 -12.90 -15.62
C ASP A 28 5.76 -13.71 -14.40
N ASP A 29 6.99 -13.44 -13.96
CA ASP A 29 7.65 -14.17 -12.87
C ASP A 29 7.17 -13.77 -11.47
N THR A 30 6.14 -12.92 -11.32
CA THR A 30 5.64 -12.40 -10.02
C THR A 30 5.34 -13.53 -9.03
N ALA A 31 4.62 -14.57 -9.46
CA ALA A 31 4.27 -15.68 -8.57
C ALA A 31 5.50 -16.47 -8.11
N SER A 32 6.49 -16.66 -8.98
CA SER A 32 7.77 -17.33 -8.67
C SER A 32 8.55 -16.52 -7.63
N LEU A 33 8.76 -15.23 -7.89
CA LEU A 33 9.48 -14.33 -7.01
C LEU A 33 8.82 -14.21 -5.63
N LEU A 34 7.47 -14.20 -5.59
CA LEU A 34 6.73 -14.21 -4.34
C LEU A 34 6.97 -15.48 -3.54
N SER A 35 7.03 -16.64 -4.19
CA SER A 35 7.31 -17.92 -3.55
C SER A 35 8.73 -18.01 -2.98
N GLU A 36 9.70 -17.31 -3.59
CA GLU A 36 11.10 -17.27 -3.14
C GLU A 36 11.28 -16.47 -1.83
N ILE A 37 10.36 -15.58 -1.47
CA ILE A 37 10.45 -14.83 -0.20
C ILE A 37 10.31 -15.78 0.99
N ASN A 38 9.50 -16.84 0.86
CA ASN A 38 9.38 -17.95 1.81
C ASN A 38 9.25 -17.52 3.29
N ASP A 39 8.32 -16.58 3.56
CA ASP A 39 7.99 -16.15 4.92
C ASP A 39 6.61 -16.66 5.33
N SER A 40 6.49 -17.26 6.52
CA SER A 40 5.26 -17.86 7.02
C SER A 40 4.12 -16.86 7.28
N LYS A 41 4.43 -15.57 7.36
CA LYS A 41 3.45 -14.50 7.51
C LYS A 41 2.68 -14.23 6.22
N ILE A 42 3.22 -14.64 5.06
CA ILE A 42 2.64 -14.33 3.76
C ILE A 42 1.47 -15.26 3.47
N LYS A 43 0.33 -14.67 3.17
CA LYS A 43 -0.89 -15.37 2.71
C LYS A 43 -1.27 -14.83 1.34
N ILE A 44 -1.28 -15.71 0.35
CA ILE A 44 -1.65 -15.34 -1.02
C ILE A 44 -3.16 -15.52 -1.20
N VAL A 45 -3.83 -14.46 -1.66
CA VAL A 45 -5.22 -14.48 -2.10
C VAL A 45 -5.22 -14.37 -3.63
N PRO A 46 -5.54 -15.45 -4.35
CA PRO A 46 -5.62 -15.40 -5.80
C PRO A 46 -6.80 -14.53 -6.23
N SER A 47 -6.60 -13.70 -7.24
CA SER A 47 -7.64 -12.85 -7.79
C SER A 47 -7.59 -12.82 -9.31
N VAL A 48 -8.73 -12.54 -9.90
CA VAL A 48 -8.87 -12.22 -11.33
C VAL A 48 -9.40 -10.80 -11.42
N TRP A 49 -8.66 -9.94 -12.12
CA TRP A 49 -9.05 -8.55 -12.30
C TRP A 49 -10.25 -8.46 -13.23
N ASP A 50 -11.21 -7.63 -12.84
CA ASP A 50 -12.35 -7.30 -13.69
C ASP A 50 -11.95 -6.15 -14.62
N ASP A 51 -11.71 -6.47 -15.88
CA ASP A 51 -11.30 -5.50 -16.91
C ASP A 51 -12.34 -4.40 -17.15
N SER A 52 -13.60 -4.63 -16.82
CA SER A 52 -14.66 -3.62 -16.91
C SER A 52 -14.47 -2.46 -15.89
N LEU A 53 -13.66 -2.67 -14.85
CA LEU A 53 -13.38 -1.72 -13.78
C LEU A 53 -12.07 -0.95 -13.98
N ARG A 54 -11.42 -1.07 -15.13
CA ARG A 54 -10.12 -0.38 -15.39
C ARG A 54 -10.28 1.13 -15.47
N GLU A 55 -11.41 1.63 -15.92
CA GLU A 55 -11.66 3.07 -16.00
C GLU A 55 -11.57 3.72 -14.60
N GLY A 56 -10.74 4.77 -14.50
CA GLY A 56 -10.48 5.49 -13.25
C GLY A 56 -9.77 4.66 -12.17
N GLY A 57 -9.16 3.52 -12.52
CA GLY A 57 -8.41 2.69 -11.58
C GLY A 57 -9.27 1.94 -10.54
N ARG A 58 -10.58 1.87 -10.71
CA ARG A 58 -11.52 1.24 -9.76
C ARG A 58 -11.16 -0.20 -9.42
N VAL A 59 -10.55 -0.93 -10.37
CA VAL A 59 -10.09 -2.30 -10.14
C VAL A 59 -9.09 -2.37 -8.98
N LEU A 60 -8.22 -1.36 -8.82
CA LEU A 60 -7.25 -1.32 -7.72
C LEU A 60 -7.95 -1.23 -6.35
N ALA A 61 -9.03 -0.44 -6.25
CA ALA A 61 -9.80 -0.36 -5.01
C ALA A 61 -10.47 -1.71 -4.67
N VAL A 62 -11.02 -2.39 -5.67
CA VAL A 62 -11.65 -3.71 -5.49
C VAL A 62 -10.61 -4.74 -5.03
N GLU A 63 -9.44 -4.78 -5.64
CA GLU A 63 -8.37 -5.69 -5.24
C GLU A 63 -7.85 -5.38 -3.83
N THR A 64 -7.71 -4.10 -3.49
CA THR A 64 -7.35 -3.66 -2.12
C THR A 64 -8.39 -4.12 -1.10
N ASP A 65 -9.67 -3.94 -1.39
CA ASP A 65 -10.75 -4.36 -0.49
C ASP A 65 -10.80 -5.90 -0.34
N LYS A 66 -10.51 -6.67 -1.39
CA LYS A 66 -10.38 -8.14 -1.29
C LYS A 66 -9.27 -8.54 -0.31
N ALA A 67 -8.08 -7.93 -0.43
CA ALA A 67 -6.98 -8.17 0.48
C ALA A 67 -7.35 -7.77 1.92
N PHE A 68 -7.96 -6.60 2.10
CA PHE A 68 -8.40 -6.10 3.40
C PHE A 68 -9.44 -7.01 4.07
N HIS A 69 -10.38 -7.57 3.32
CA HIS A 69 -11.37 -8.49 3.86
C HIS A 69 -10.77 -9.84 4.28
N ALA A 70 -9.65 -10.24 3.71
CA ALA A 70 -8.95 -11.47 4.07
C ALA A 70 -8.07 -11.35 5.33
N VAL A 71 -7.86 -10.13 5.84
CA VAL A 71 -7.12 -9.89 7.09
C VAL A 71 -7.83 -10.52 8.28
N SER A 72 -7.06 -11.14 9.18
CA SER A 72 -7.54 -11.75 10.42
C SER A 72 -8.42 -10.77 11.22
N PRO A 73 -9.58 -11.21 11.74
CA PRO A 73 -10.44 -10.37 12.55
C PRO A 73 -9.81 -9.92 13.87
N THR A 74 -8.72 -10.56 14.30
CA THR A 74 -7.97 -10.22 15.52
C THR A 74 -6.93 -9.14 15.33
N ALA A 75 -6.63 -8.73 14.09
CA ALA A 75 -5.73 -7.62 13.82
C ALA A 75 -6.38 -6.28 14.24
N ASP A 76 -5.63 -5.42 14.89
CA ASP A 76 -6.09 -4.08 15.28
C ASP A 76 -5.93 -3.07 14.14
N TRP A 77 -4.82 -3.15 13.43
CA TRP A 77 -4.43 -2.25 12.35
C TRP A 77 -4.13 -3.02 11.07
N CYS A 78 -4.34 -2.38 9.95
CA CYS A 78 -3.93 -2.86 8.63
C CYS A 78 -3.02 -1.82 7.99
N ILE A 79 -1.84 -2.26 7.51
CA ILE A 79 -0.92 -1.44 6.74
C ILE A 79 -1.14 -1.80 5.27
N TYR A 80 -1.40 -0.80 4.44
CA TYR A 80 -1.58 -0.95 3.01
C TYR A 80 -0.38 -0.39 2.25
N LEU A 81 0.21 -1.19 1.39
CA LEU A 81 1.19 -0.73 0.40
C LEU A 81 0.81 -1.23 -0.99
N GLN A 82 1.11 -0.39 -1.98
CA GLN A 82 1.15 -0.79 -3.38
C GLN A 82 2.51 -1.42 -3.70
N GLU A 83 2.60 -2.15 -4.80
CA GLU A 83 3.80 -2.87 -5.21
C GLU A 83 5.02 -1.97 -5.49
N ASP A 84 4.79 -0.67 -5.68
CA ASP A 84 5.80 0.35 -5.95
C ASP A 84 6.09 1.26 -4.74
N GLU A 85 5.62 0.86 -3.55
CA GLU A 85 5.80 1.57 -2.29
C GLU A 85 6.68 0.77 -1.32
N VAL A 86 7.57 1.45 -0.61
CA VAL A 86 8.49 0.83 0.35
C VAL A 86 8.54 1.67 1.63
N ILE A 87 8.61 1.01 2.78
CA ILE A 87 8.89 1.62 4.09
C ILE A 87 10.40 1.49 4.36
N HIS A 88 11.03 2.59 4.74
CA HIS A 88 12.43 2.60 5.13
C HIS A 88 12.60 2.02 6.55
N GLU A 89 13.70 1.31 6.79
CA GLU A 89 13.96 0.68 8.09
C GLU A 89 13.99 1.66 9.26
N GLU A 90 14.40 2.91 9.03
CA GLU A 90 14.39 3.98 10.05
C GLU A 90 12.98 4.39 10.48
N ASP A 91 11.98 4.21 9.61
CA ASP A 91 10.58 4.54 9.91
C ASP A 91 9.84 3.42 10.65
N ILE A 92 10.35 2.18 10.63
CA ILE A 92 9.73 1.02 11.28
C ILE A 92 9.46 1.23 12.77
N PRO A 93 10.43 1.67 13.60
CA PRO A 93 10.18 1.89 15.03
C PRO A 93 9.18 3.03 15.26
N VAL A 94 9.19 4.08 14.44
CA VAL A 94 8.23 5.20 14.55
C VAL A 94 6.81 4.73 14.25
N ILE A 95 6.63 3.95 13.19
CA ILE A 95 5.31 3.42 12.81
C ILE A 95 4.76 2.54 13.92
N ARG A 96 5.57 1.62 14.46
CA ARG A 96 5.14 0.72 15.54
C ARG A 96 4.71 1.49 16.79
N ASP A 97 5.53 2.41 17.26
CA ASP A 97 5.27 3.25 18.43
C ASP A 97 4.00 4.10 18.25
N GLU A 98 3.81 4.68 17.07
CA GLU A 98 2.62 5.49 16.77
C GLU A 98 1.32 4.65 16.65
N MET A 99 1.40 3.42 16.13
CA MET A 99 0.29 2.47 16.12
C MET A 99 -0.10 2.06 17.56
N GLU A 100 0.88 1.75 18.40
CA GLU A 100 0.67 1.39 19.81
C GLU A 100 0.05 2.56 20.60
N LYS A 101 0.58 3.77 20.46
CA LYS A 101 0.05 4.99 21.10
C LYS A 101 -1.36 5.33 20.67
N ALA A 102 -1.69 5.10 19.40
CA ALA A 102 -3.01 5.37 18.86
C ALA A 102 -4.03 4.26 19.18
N LEU A 103 -3.60 3.08 19.60
CA LEU A 103 -4.46 1.93 19.79
C LEU A 103 -5.62 2.18 20.79
N PRO A 104 -5.43 2.86 21.94
CA PRO A 104 -6.52 3.13 22.89
C PRO A 104 -7.56 4.14 22.38
N ASP A 105 -7.16 5.06 21.50
CA ASP A 105 -8.07 6.10 20.99
C ASP A 105 -8.84 5.60 19.77
N ARG A 106 -10.06 5.13 20.00
CA ARG A 106 -10.93 4.62 18.94
C ARG A 106 -11.44 5.71 17.97
N ASN A 107 -11.24 6.99 18.27
CA ASN A 107 -11.56 8.06 17.31
C ASN A 107 -10.51 8.16 16.20
N ILE A 108 -9.30 7.65 16.40
CA ILE A 108 -8.29 7.57 15.35
C ILE A 108 -8.58 6.35 14.48
N GLU A 109 -9.03 6.59 13.25
CA GLU A 109 -9.44 5.56 12.29
C GLU A 109 -8.30 5.18 11.34
N GLY A 110 -7.26 6.01 11.25
CA GLY A 110 -6.08 5.75 10.43
C GLY A 110 -4.91 6.66 10.77
N LEU A 111 -3.75 6.32 10.22
CA LEU A 111 -2.55 7.12 10.32
C LEU A 111 -2.13 7.65 8.95
N LEU A 112 -1.75 8.92 8.91
CA LEU A 112 -1.38 9.65 7.72
C LEU A 112 0.15 9.80 7.72
N LEU A 113 0.81 9.26 6.70
CA LEU A 113 2.26 9.26 6.55
C LEU A 113 2.68 10.29 5.51
N TYR A 114 3.92 10.74 5.59
CA TYR A 114 4.55 11.48 4.49
C TYR A 114 4.74 10.56 3.30
N TYR A 115 4.62 11.14 2.09
CA TYR A 115 4.74 10.39 0.85
C TYR A 115 5.78 11.03 -0.05
N ILE A 116 6.83 10.27 -0.37
CA ILE A 116 7.99 10.74 -1.13
C ILE A 116 7.98 10.07 -2.49
N HIS A 117 7.74 10.84 -3.54
CA HIS A 117 7.75 10.33 -4.90
C HIS A 117 9.14 10.42 -5.50
N PHE A 118 9.67 9.30 -5.97
CA PHE A 118 10.86 9.28 -6.82
C PHE A 118 10.45 9.37 -8.28
N TYR A 119 11.21 10.10 -9.10
CA TYR A 119 10.90 10.33 -10.50
C TYR A 119 12.13 10.17 -11.39
N GLY A 120 12.03 9.31 -12.39
CA GLY A 120 13.07 9.04 -13.37
C GLY A 120 14.28 8.29 -12.84
N SER A 121 14.64 8.44 -11.56
CA SER A 121 15.73 7.72 -10.91
C SER A 121 15.50 7.58 -9.41
N TYR A 122 16.25 6.72 -8.75
CA TYR A 122 16.23 6.50 -7.30
C TYR A 122 16.82 7.67 -6.49
N SER A 123 17.41 8.68 -7.13
CA SER A 123 18.02 9.84 -6.46
C SER A 123 17.28 11.16 -6.71
N CYS A 124 16.22 11.14 -7.52
CA CYS A 124 15.44 12.34 -7.84
C CYS A 124 14.06 12.29 -7.19
N VAL A 125 13.79 13.26 -6.31
CA VAL A 125 12.49 13.40 -5.62
C VAL A 125 11.64 14.45 -6.33
N GLY A 126 10.38 14.11 -6.57
CA GLY A 126 9.36 15.01 -7.12
C GLY A 126 8.97 16.07 -6.08
N SER A 127 9.34 17.35 -6.30
CA SER A 127 9.11 18.44 -5.35
C SER A 127 8.01 19.42 -5.77
N SER A 128 7.43 19.27 -6.97
CA SER A 128 6.40 20.18 -7.47
C SER A 128 5.07 20.03 -6.72
N ARG A 129 4.18 21.04 -6.82
CA ARG A 129 2.84 21.02 -6.23
C ARG A 129 1.90 19.95 -6.82
N ARG A 130 2.30 19.28 -7.89
CA ARG A 130 1.53 18.18 -8.50
C ARG A 130 1.62 16.87 -7.71
N TRP A 131 2.65 16.73 -6.85
CA TRP A 131 2.85 15.57 -6.02
C TRP A 131 2.14 15.74 -4.68
N TYR A 132 1.28 14.82 -4.33
CA TYR A 132 0.70 14.77 -2.99
C TYR A 132 1.78 14.36 -1.98
N ARG A 133 1.71 14.93 -0.80
CA ARG A 133 2.77 14.82 0.21
C ARG A 133 2.43 13.88 1.35
N HIS A 134 1.22 13.39 1.38
CA HIS A 134 0.73 12.56 2.48
C HIS A 134 -0.30 11.59 1.94
N GLU A 135 -0.27 10.35 2.46
CA GLU A 135 -1.27 9.33 2.18
C GLU A 135 -1.63 8.55 3.46
N ILE A 136 -2.87 8.08 3.51
CA ILE A 136 -3.30 7.15 4.54
C ILE A 136 -2.80 5.77 4.12
N ARG A 137 -1.88 5.19 4.91
CA ARG A 137 -1.36 3.85 4.64
C ARG A 137 -1.57 2.88 5.81
N ILE A 138 -2.07 3.38 6.94
CA ILE A 138 -2.43 2.56 8.10
C ILE A 138 -3.87 2.89 8.48
N ILE A 139 -4.70 1.86 8.59
CA ILE A 139 -6.13 1.99 8.92
C ILE A 139 -6.52 1.00 10.01
N ARG A 140 -7.59 1.29 10.74
CA ARG A 140 -8.21 0.30 11.64
C ARG A 140 -8.71 -0.90 10.84
N ASN A 141 -8.69 -2.08 11.46
CA ASN A 141 -9.37 -3.26 10.92
C ASN A 141 -10.88 -3.17 11.14
N ASP A 142 -11.49 -2.13 10.61
CA ASP A 142 -12.94 -1.91 10.62
C ASP A 142 -13.49 -2.14 9.20
N LYS A 143 -14.28 -3.19 9.03
CA LYS A 143 -14.77 -3.62 7.71
C LYS A 143 -15.77 -2.65 7.06
N ARG A 144 -16.10 -1.53 7.71
CA ARG A 144 -16.81 -0.39 7.10
C ARG A 144 -15.89 0.54 6.32
N ILE A 145 -14.57 0.39 6.51
CA ILE A 145 -13.58 1.12 5.74
C ILE A 145 -13.46 0.48 4.36
N HIS A 146 -13.44 1.29 3.32
CA HIS A 146 -13.30 0.86 1.93
C HIS A 146 -12.21 1.67 1.23
N SER A 147 -11.54 1.03 0.31
CA SER A 147 -10.63 1.70 -0.61
C SER A 147 -11.40 2.67 -1.52
N TYR A 148 -10.78 3.78 -1.87
CA TYR A 148 -11.42 4.86 -2.60
C TYR A 148 -10.71 5.17 -3.92
N ARG A 149 -11.48 5.30 -5.01
CA ARG A 149 -11.01 5.58 -6.37
C ARG A 149 -10.06 4.49 -6.89
N ASP A 150 -8.82 4.88 -7.20
CA ASP A 150 -7.71 4.05 -7.67
C ASP A 150 -6.82 3.52 -6.51
N ALA A 151 -7.45 3.22 -5.39
CA ALA A 151 -6.78 2.85 -4.14
C ALA A 151 -5.86 3.96 -3.55
N GLN A 152 -6.08 5.21 -3.94
CA GLN A 152 -5.34 6.36 -3.44
C GLN A 152 -5.54 6.61 -1.95
N GLY A 153 -6.67 6.20 -1.39
CA GLY A 153 -6.95 6.38 0.03
C GLY A 153 -8.19 5.59 0.47
N PHE A 154 -8.72 5.93 1.63
CA PHE A 154 -9.81 5.19 2.27
C PHE A 154 -10.97 6.08 2.68
N ARG A 155 -12.17 5.48 2.78
CA ARG A 155 -13.39 6.09 3.29
C ARG A 155 -14.09 5.13 4.25
N ILE A 156 -14.83 5.68 5.18
CA ILE A 156 -15.72 4.93 6.08
C ILE A 156 -17.12 5.52 5.98
N ASP A 157 -18.12 4.71 5.69
CA ASP A 157 -19.51 5.16 5.52
C ASP A 157 -19.64 6.37 4.56
N GLY A 158 -18.79 6.41 3.52
CA GLY A 158 -18.75 7.48 2.51
C GLY A 158 -18.03 8.78 2.93
N ARG A 159 -17.58 8.92 4.18
CA ARG A 159 -16.82 10.08 4.68
C ARG A 159 -15.31 9.80 4.74
N MET A 160 -14.54 10.86 4.90
CA MET A 160 -13.11 10.76 5.21
C MET A 160 -12.88 10.12 6.58
N LEU A 161 -11.79 9.37 6.73
CA LEU A 161 -11.35 8.85 8.01
C LEU A 161 -10.87 10.00 8.91
N ASN A 162 -11.06 9.85 10.22
CA ASN A 162 -10.38 10.67 11.21
C ASN A 162 -8.95 10.12 11.40
N VAL A 163 -7.94 10.87 10.95
CA VAL A 163 -6.58 10.39 10.90
C VAL A 163 -5.63 11.20 11.77
N LYS A 164 -4.65 10.52 12.37
CA LYS A 164 -3.51 11.13 13.03
C LYS A 164 -2.32 11.15 12.07
N LYS A 165 -1.71 12.31 11.86
CA LYS A 165 -0.46 12.40 11.12
C LYS A 165 0.70 11.94 11.99
N ILE A 166 1.59 11.13 11.41
CA ILE A 166 2.79 10.61 12.06
C ILE A 166 4.06 11.02 11.29
N ASP A 167 5.20 11.01 11.96
CA ASP A 167 6.49 11.37 11.35
C ASP A 167 7.19 10.13 10.75
N ALA A 168 6.51 9.47 9.83
CA ALA A 168 7.02 8.34 9.07
C ALA A 168 6.71 8.53 7.58
N ARG A 169 7.49 7.87 6.73
CA ARG A 169 7.51 8.08 5.28
C ARG A 169 7.17 6.81 4.51
N ILE A 170 6.49 6.98 3.39
CA ILE A 170 6.34 6.00 2.31
C ILE A 170 7.18 6.48 1.14
N PHE A 171 8.03 5.61 0.62
CA PHE A 171 8.88 5.86 -0.55
C PHE A 171 8.22 5.21 -1.76
N HIS A 172 7.78 6.04 -2.72
CA HIS A 172 7.05 5.60 -3.89
C HIS A 172 7.93 5.68 -5.14
N TYR A 173 8.09 4.54 -5.80
CA TYR A 173 8.97 4.34 -6.96
C TYR A 173 8.23 4.13 -8.28
N GLY A 174 6.92 4.29 -8.31
CA GLY A 174 6.09 4.06 -9.49
C GLY A 174 6.46 4.89 -10.73
N TRP A 175 7.28 5.91 -10.57
CA TRP A 175 7.79 6.77 -11.64
C TRP A 175 9.30 6.59 -11.89
N VAL A 176 9.95 5.63 -11.23
CA VAL A 176 11.34 5.26 -11.47
C VAL A 176 11.37 4.19 -12.56
N LYS A 177 11.24 4.64 -13.80
CA LYS A 177 11.18 3.77 -14.98
C LYS A 177 11.95 4.37 -16.12
N SER A 178 12.39 3.51 -17.04
CA SER A 178 12.94 4.00 -18.32
C SER A 178 11.93 4.87 -19.05
N PRO A 179 12.35 5.84 -19.87
CA PRO A 179 11.44 6.69 -20.63
C PRO A 179 10.47 5.92 -21.54
N MET A 180 10.86 4.74 -21.98
CA MET A 180 10.03 3.84 -22.79
C MET A 180 8.87 3.26 -21.96
N LEU A 181 9.15 2.69 -20.80
CA LEU A 181 8.15 2.12 -19.87
C LEU A 181 7.24 3.21 -19.26
N GLN A 182 7.75 4.43 -19.08
CA GLN A 182 6.92 5.56 -18.65
C GLN A 182 5.86 5.95 -19.67
N ARG A 183 6.17 5.89 -20.96
CA ARG A 183 5.20 6.16 -22.04
C ARG A 183 4.11 5.09 -22.08
N GLU A 184 4.47 3.83 -21.94
CA GLU A 184 3.51 2.72 -21.92
C GLU A 184 2.52 2.81 -20.74
N LYS A 185 2.98 3.30 -19.57
CA LYS A 185 2.10 3.51 -18.39
C LYS A 185 1.08 4.64 -18.62
N GLN A 186 1.32 5.57 -19.52
CA GLN A 186 0.47 6.73 -19.78
C GLN A 186 -0.54 6.52 -20.93
N MET A 187 -0.42 5.44 -21.68
CA MET A 187 -1.37 5.02 -22.71
C MET A 187 -2.44 4.10 -22.15
#